data_ab00ff38a0d7122e22481a2eb3b464c5
#
_entry.id   ab00ff38a0d7122e22481a2eb3b464c5
#
_cell.length_a   1.000
_cell.length_b   1.000
_cell.length_c   1.000
_cell.angle_alpha   90.00
_cell.angle_beta   90.00
_cell.angle_gamma   90.00
#
_symmetry.space_group_name_H-M   'P 1'
#
loop_
_entity.id
_entity.type
_entity.pdbx_description
1 polymer ?
#
loop_
_entity_poly.entity_id
_entity_poly.type
_entity_poly.pdbx_seq_one_letter_code
_entity_poly.pdbx_strand_id
1 'polypeptide(L)'
;DLTLTKQTGTGNRFVLQNLGNTELSFAAKVWGSSDRQNVFEVGTSAAYLFYAQKTSAGQLFDVNGAINCTTLNQSSDRDLKDDIRVISDATKAIRKMNGYTYTLKENGMPYAGVIAQEVMEAIPEAVGSFTHYGEELQGPTVDGNELREETRYLNVDYAAVTGLLVQVARETDGRVTAL
;
A
#
# COMPACT_ATOMS: atom_id res chain seq x y z
N ASP A 1 34.32 4.99 14.14
CA ASP A 1 34.06 6.21 13.38
C ASP A 1 32.83 5.98 12.50
N LEU A 2 31.85 6.89 12.53
CA LEU A 2 30.69 6.88 11.67
C LEU A 2 31.05 7.64 10.39
N THR A 3 31.13 6.95 9.26
CA THR A 3 31.41 7.60 7.97
C THR A 3 30.11 7.70 7.18
N LEU A 4 29.67 8.93 6.93
CA LEU A 4 28.56 9.21 6.02
C LEU A 4 29.14 9.43 4.62
N THR A 5 28.98 8.47 3.72
CA THR A 5 29.42 8.59 2.33
C THR A 5 28.26 9.01 1.44
N LYS A 6 28.46 10.09 0.68
CA LYS A 6 27.58 10.47 -0.42
C LYS A 6 27.94 9.63 -1.64
N GLN A 7 27.09 8.71 -2.03
CA GLN A 7 27.20 8.08 -3.35
C GLN A 7 26.62 9.01 -4.41
N THR A 8 27.35 9.22 -5.49
CA THR A 8 26.88 9.98 -6.63
C THR A 8 25.71 9.25 -7.29
N GLY A 9 24.54 9.90 -7.35
CA GLY A 9 23.38 9.44 -8.09
C GLY A 9 22.12 9.10 -7.29
N THR A 10 22.22 8.72 -6.02
CA THR A 10 21.07 8.15 -5.29
C THR A 10 20.73 8.81 -3.94
N GLY A 11 21.16 10.04 -3.73
CA GLY A 11 20.91 10.76 -2.47
C GLY A 11 21.83 10.34 -1.32
N ASN A 12 21.63 10.93 -0.15
CA ASN A 12 22.43 10.62 1.03
C ASN A 12 21.95 9.30 1.64
N ARG A 13 22.85 8.33 1.74
CA ARG A 13 22.59 7.04 2.37
C ARG A 13 23.45 6.87 3.61
N PHE A 14 22.88 6.32 4.66
CA PHE A 14 23.58 5.69 5.75
C PHE A 14 23.61 4.19 5.49
N VAL A 15 24.79 3.65 5.20
CA VAL A 15 24.95 2.23 4.86
C VAL A 15 25.56 1.51 6.04
N LEU A 16 24.84 0.50 6.57
CA LEU A 16 25.38 -0.49 7.47
C LEU A 16 25.72 -1.73 6.62
N GLN A 17 27.01 -1.86 6.30
CA GLN A 17 27.51 -2.97 5.50
C GLN A 17 27.90 -4.12 6.41
N ASN A 18 27.28 -5.27 6.25
CA ASN A 18 27.73 -6.53 6.81
C ASN A 18 28.65 -7.23 5.78
N LEU A 19 29.74 -7.82 6.25
CA LEU A 19 30.76 -8.48 5.44
C LEU A 19 30.27 -9.67 4.55
N GLY A 20 28.98 -9.92 4.50
CA GLY A 20 28.34 -11.03 3.77
C GLY A 20 27.33 -10.62 2.67
N ASN A 21 27.52 -9.55 1.95
CA ASN A 21 26.71 -9.13 0.79
C ASN A 21 25.31 -8.56 1.07
N THR A 22 24.91 -8.26 2.29
CA THR A 22 23.62 -7.63 2.57
C THR A 22 23.82 -6.20 3.03
N GLU A 23 23.47 -5.24 2.19
CA GLU A 23 23.43 -3.84 2.57
C GLU A 23 22.07 -3.51 3.19
N LEU A 24 22.06 -2.95 4.39
CA LEU A 24 20.91 -2.24 4.93
C LEU A 24 21.18 -0.74 4.77
N SER A 25 20.35 -0.05 4.02
CA SER A 25 20.50 1.38 3.81
C SER A 25 19.32 2.17 4.36
N PHE A 26 19.64 3.34 4.91
CA PHE A 26 18.67 4.37 5.27
C PHE A 26 18.84 5.51 4.29
N ALA A 27 17.77 5.90 3.61
CA ALA A 27 17.82 6.94 2.60
C ALA A 27 16.79 8.04 2.89
N ALA A 28 17.13 9.27 2.52
CA ALA A 28 16.19 10.39 2.55
C ALA A 28 15.33 10.49 1.28
N LYS A 29 15.41 9.49 0.40
CA LYS A 29 14.74 9.46 -0.89
C LYS A 29 14.26 8.04 -1.20
N VAL A 30 13.05 7.91 -1.73
CA VAL A 30 12.50 6.61 -2.12
C VAL A 30 13.25 6.03 -3.30
N TRP A 31 13.49 4.74 -3.25
CA TRP A 31 14.03 3.93 -4.31
C TRP A 31 13.30 4.19 -5.64
N GLY A 32 14.06 4.54 -6.68
CA GLY A 32 13.57 4.63 -8.06
C GLY A 32 12.80 5.90 -8.46
N SER A 33 12.57 6.89 -7.58
CA SER A 33 11.86 8.11 -7.97
C SER A 33 12.61 9.38 -7.57
N SER A 34 12.78 10.31 -8.54
CA SER A 34 13.33 11.64 -8.30
C SER A 34 12.33 12.59 -7.61
N ASP A 35 11.02 12.33 -7.74
CA ASP A 35 9.96 13.26 -7.37
C ASP A 35 9.47 13.09 -5.94
N ARG A 36 10.00 12.14 -5.19
CA ARG A 36 9.58 11.87 -3.82
C ARG A 36 10.45 12.63 -2.83
N GLN A 37 9.93 13.75 -2.39
CA GLN A 37 10.50 14.55 -1.30
C GLN A 37 9.93 14.10 0.07
N ASN A 38 10.64 14.45 1.14
CA ASN A 38 10.20 14.18 2.51
C ASN A 38 9.98 12.69 2.82
N VAL A 39 10.96 11.86 2.47
CA VAL A 39 10.92 10.41 2.63
C VAL A 39 12.01 9.95 3.59
N PHE A 40 11.64 9.02 4.46
CA PHE A 40 12.55 8.15 5.20
C PHE A 40 12.36 6.71 4.70
N GLU A 41 13.40 6.14 4.14
CA GLU A 41 13.37 4.79 3.56
C GLU A 41 14.39 3.87 4.25
N VAL A 42 13.99 2.63 4.44
CA VAL A 42 14.88 1.52 4.79
C VAL A 42 14.84 0.51 3.65
N GLY A 43 15.99 0.18 3.11
CA GLY A 43 16.08 -0.70 1.95
C GLY A 43 17.36 -1.51 1.90
N THR A 44 17.43 -2.42 0.94
CA THR A 44 18.61 -3.20 0.58
C THR A 44 19.17 -2.69 -0.77
N SER A 45 20.24 -3.30 -1.25
CA SER A 45 20.74 -3.05 -2.62
C SER A 45 19.74 -3.47 -3.72
N ALA A 46 18.80 -4.36 -3.40
CA ALA A 46 17.84 -4.91 -4.36
C ALA A 46 16.46 -4.24 -4.31
N ALA A 47 15.98 -3.82 -3.12
CA ALA A 47 14.65 -3.23 -2.97
C ALA A 47 14.52 -2.43 -1.67
N TYR A 48 13.53 -1.53 -1.58
CA TYR A 48 13.11 -0.98 -0.29
C TYR A 48 12.39 -2.05 0.54
N LEU A 49 12.51 -1.95 1.86
CA LEU A 49 11.78 -2.77 2.82
C LEU A 49 10.52 -2.03 3.29
N PHE A 50 10.67 -0.77 3.62
CA PHE A 50 9.58 0.14 3.94
C PHE A 50 10.04 1.59 3.80
N TYR A 51 9.07 2.49 3.66
CA TYR A 51 9.33 3.92 3.74
C TYR A 51 8.16 4.67 4.41
N ALA A 52 8.48 5.82 4.99
CA ALA A 52 7.51 6.81 5.45
C ALA A 52 7.64 8.06 4.57
N GLN A 53 6.53 8.61 4.11
CA GLN A 53 6.50 9.78 3.25
C GLN A 53 5.41 10.77 3.68
N LYS A 54 5.71 12.06 3.59
CA LYS A 54 4.71 13.13 3.68
C LYS A 54 4.48 13.72 2.28
N THR A 55 3.25 13.64 1.80
CA THR A 55 2.79 14.22 0.54
C THR A 55 1.78 15.34 0.80
N SER A 56 1.37 16.05 -0.26
CA SER A 56 0.25 17.00 -0.18
C SER A 56 -1.09 16.32 0.12
N ALA A 57 -1.24 15.05 -0.24
CA ALA A 57 -2.43 14.25 0.04
C ALA A 57 -2.46 13.64 1.44
N GLY A 58 -1.35 13.74 2.21
CA GLY A 58 -1.25 13.18 3.56
C GLY A 58 0.06 12.46 3.83
N GLN A 59 0.05 11.68 4.90
CA GLN A 59 1.17 10.85 5.31
C GLN A 59 0.91 9.39 4.94
N LEU A 60 1.97 8.68 4.59
CA LEU A 60 1.88 7.28 4.20
C LEU A 60 3.06 6.51 4.82
N PHE A 61 2.80 5.27 5.20
CA PHE A 61 3.79 4.27 5.54
C PHE A 61 3.59 3.06 4.63
N ASP A 62 4.56 2.78 3.80
CA ASP A 62 4.52 1.70 2.81
C ASP A 62 5.51 0.61 3.19
N VAL A 63 5.07 -0.63 3.13
CA VAL A 63 5.88 -1.82 3.45
C VAL A 63 5.86 -2.76 2.27
N ASN A 64 7.03 -3.05 1.74
CA ASN A 64 7.22 -4.03 0.67
C ASN A 64 7.30 -5.44 1.26
N GLY A 65 6.17 -5.98 1.69
CA GLY A 65 6.08 -7.27 2.33
C GLY A 65 4.93 -7.39 3.33
N ALA A 66 4.96 -8.43 4.14
CA ALA A 66 3.96 -8.68 5.17
C ALA A 66 4.22 -7.84 6.44
N ILE A 67 3.14 -7.46 7.11
CA ILE A 67 3.17 -6.83 8.43
C ILE A 67 2.60 -7.81 9.46
N ASN A 68 3.41 -8.19 10.45
CA ASN A 68 2.95 -8.93 11.62
C ASN A 68 2.84 -7.99 12.81
N CYS A 69 1.64 -7.82 13.34
CA CYS A 69 1.38 -6.99 14.50
C CYS A 69 0.37 -7.66 15.43
N THR A 70 0.42 -7.34 16.73
CA THR A 70 -0.55 -7.84 17.70
C THR A 70 -1.92 -7.21 17.47
N THR A 71 -1.97 -5.92 17.13
CA THR A 71 -3.21 -5.17 16.93
C THR A 71 -2.97 -4.01 15.96
N LEU A 72 -3.89 -3.82 15.02
CA LEU A 72 -3.95 -2.63 14.16
C LEU A 72 -5.16 -1.79 14.56
N ASN A 73 -4.94 -0.62 15.18
CA ASN A 73 -5.98 0.32 15.55
C ASN A 73 -6.07 1.43 14.50
N GLN A 74 -7.23 1.59 13.90
CA GLN A 74 -7.51 2.65 12.93
C GLN A 74 -8.39 3.73 13.56
N SER A 75 -8.01 5.00 13.39
CA SER A 75 -8.80 6.14 13.86
C SER A 75 -10.16 6.15 13.17
N SER A 76 -11.25 6.16 13.96
CA SER A 76 -12.62 6.09 13.43
C SER A 76 -13.60 6.94 14.22
N ASP A 77 -13.11 7.95 14.94
CA ASP A 77 -13.96 8.87 15.68
C ASP A 77 -14.89 9.64 14.74
N ARG A 78 -16.10 9.92 15.21
CA ARG A 78 -17.12 10.66 14.46
C ARG A 78 -16.66 12.08 14.13
N ASP A 79 -15.95 12.71 15.05
CA ASP A 79 -15.52 14.12 14.93
C ASP A 79 -14.37 14.29 13.88
N LEU A 80 -13.81 13.18 13.39
CA LEU A 80 -12.83 13.17 12.30
C LEU A 80 -13.47 13.01 10.92
N LYS A 81 -14.81 12.98 10.81
CA LYS A 81 -15.52 12.63 9.59
C LYS A 81 -16.62 13.63 9.29
N ASP A 82 -16.67 14.06 8.05
CA ASP A 82 -17.74 14.87 7.49
C ASP A 82 -18.64 14.04 6.56
N ASP A 83 -19.82 14.57 6.23
CA ASP A 83 -20.78 13.98 5.28
C ASP A 83 -21.12 12.51 5.54
N ILE A 84 -21.23 12.13 6.80
CA ILE A 84 -21.50 10.75 7.22
C ILE A 84 -22.85 10.29 6.68
N ARG A 85 -22.85 9.29 5.81
CA ARG A 85 -24.02 8.67 5.23
C ARG A 85 -23.98 7.16 5.40
N VAL A 86 -25.14 6.56 5.60
CA VAL A 86 -25.28 5.11 5.58
C VAL A 86 -25.06 4.62 4.15
N ILE A 87 -24.33 3.52 3.98
CA ILE A 87 -24.13 2.88 2.68
C ILE A 87 -25.51 2.38 2.19
N SER A 88 -26.03 2.95 1.12
CA SER A 88 -27.32 2.55 0.55
C SER A 88 -27.17 1.29 -0.31
N ASP A 89 -28.23 0.48 -0.37
CA ASP A 89 -28.30 -0.73 -1.21
C ASP A 89 -27.12 -1.70 -0.99
N ALA A 90 -26.66 -1.84 0.26
CA ALA A 90 -25.47 -2.63 0.58
C ALA A 90 -25.60 -4.10 0.14
N THR A 91 -26.78 -4.69 0.25
CA THR A 91 -27.06 -6.06 -0.24
C THR A 91 -27.03 -6.18 -1.75
N LYS A 92 -27.24 -5.10 -2.49
CA LYS A 92 -27.06 -5.06 -3.95
C LYS A 92 -25.57 -4.86 -4.29
N ALA A 93 -24.89 -4.00 -3.55
CA ALA A 93 -23.46 -3.73 -3.76
C ALA A 93 -22.61 -5.00 -3.55
N ILE A 94 -22.84 -5.75 -2.47
CA ILE A 94 -22.06 -6.96 -2.17
C ILE A 94 -22.15 -8.05 -3.25
N ARG A 95 -23.22 -8.08 -4.05
CA ARG A 95 -23.38 -9.05 -5.13
C ARG A 95 -22.46 -8.79 -6.32
N LYS A 96 -21.76 -7.64 -6.35
CA LYS A 96 -20.81 -7.30 -7.40
C LYS A 96 -19.40 -7.81 -7.12
N MET A 97 -19.16 -8.39 -5.94
CA MET A 97 -17.86 -8.88 -5.56
C MET A 97 -17.95 -10.29 -4.96
N ASN A 98 -16.84 -11.01 -5.02
CA ASN A 98 -16.72 -12.36 -4.51
C ASN A 98 -15.48 -12.48 -3.61
N GLY A 99 -15.49 -13.47 -2.72
CA GLY A 99 -14.31 -13.93 -2.01
C GLY A 99 -13.56 -14.97 -2.84
N TYR A 100 -12.26 -14.87 -2.91
CA TYR A 100 -11.41 -15.76 -3.70
C TYR A 100 -10.28 -16.35 -2.85
N THR A 101 -9.84 -17.54 -3.23
CA THR A 101 -8.48 -18.01 -2.93
C THR A 101 -7.65 -17.87 -4.21
N TYR A 102 -6.39 -17.48 -4.07
CA TYR A 102 -5.51 -17.24 -5.20
C TYR A 102 -4.06 -17.52 -4.83
N THR A 103 -3.21 -17.60 -5.83
CA THR A 103 -1.77 -17.65 -5.68
C THR A 103 -1.18 -16.30 -6.09
N LEU A 104 -0.38 -15.69 -5.22
CA LEU A 104 0.29 -14.44 -5.53
C LEU A 104 1.42 -14.69 -6.53
N LYS A 105 1.43 -13.96 -7.65
CA LYS A 105 2.42 -14.17 -8.73
C LYS A 105 3.86 -13.93 -8.28
N GLU A 106 4.05 -12.99 -7.35
CA GLU A 106 5.37 -12.58 -6.87
C GLU A 106 6.11 -13.69 -6.12
N ASN A 107 5.41 -14.48 -5.31
CA ASN A 107 6.04 -15.45 -4.42
C ASN A 107 5.49 -16.88 -4.54
N GLY A 108 4.46 -17.11 -5.37
CA GLY A 108 3.84 -18.42 -5.56
C GLY A 108 3.04 -18.95 -4.36
N MET A 109 2.82 -18.14 -3.33
CA MET A 109 2.13 -18.55 -2.10
C MET A 109 0.62 -18.41 -2.22
N PRO A 110 -0.17 -19.28 -1.54
CA PRO A 110 -1.61 -19.20 -1.52
C PRO A 110 -2.10 -18.12 -0.55
N TYR A 111 -3.11 -17.38 -0.98
CA TYR A 111 -3.79 -16.33 -0.22
C TYR A 111 -5.31 -16.40 -0.43
N ALA A 112 -6.04 -15.60 0.32
CA ALA A 112 -7.47 -15.38 0.13
C ALA A 112 -7.80 -13.90 0.31
N GLY A 113 -8.82 -13.43 -0.41
CA GLY A 113 -9.26 -12.05 -0.34
C GLY A 113 -10.28 -11.73 -1.42
N VAL A 114 -10.37 -10.46 -1.78
CA VAL A 114 -11.27 -9.92 -2.81
C VAL A 114 -10.45 -9.35 -3.97
N ILE A 115 -11.10 -9.11 -5.10
CA ILE A 115 -10.49 -8.47 -6.28
C ILE A 115 -10.82 -6.97 -6.26
N ALA A 116 -9.79 -6.11 -6.31
CA ALA A 116 -9.94 -4.66 -6.18
C ALA A 116 -10.88 -4.07 -7.25
N GLN A 117 -10.89 -4.59 -8.47
CA GLN A 117 -11.78 -4.16 -9.54
C GLN A 117 -13.25 -4.41 -9.20
N GLU A 118 -13.59 -5.55 -8.61
CA GLU A 118 -14.95 -5.86 -8.17
C GLU A 118 -15.35 -5.00 -6.95
N VAL A 119 -14.43 -4.79 -6.02
CA VAL A 119 -14.64 -3.88 -4.87
C VAL A 119 -14.92 -2.47 -5.34
N MET A 120 -14.23 -1.99 -6.37
CA MET A 120 -14.43 -0.65 -6.95
C MET A 120 -15.84 -0.49 -7.54
N GLU A 121 -16.43 -1.56 -8.10
CA GLU A 121 -17.81 -1.54 -8.57
C GLU A 121 -18.84 -1.56 -7.43
N ALA A 122 -18.48 -2.14 -6.30
CA ALA A 122 -19.36 -2.30 -5.13
C ALA A 122 -19.32 -1.09 -4.20
N ILE A 123 -18.11 -0.63 -3.84
CA ILE A 123 -17.82 0.47 -2.93
C ILE A 123 -16.50 1.13 -3.36
N PRO A 124 -16.53 2.10 -4.30
CA PRO A 124 -15.33 2.71 -4.85
C PRO A 124 -14.45 3.40 -3.79
N GLU A 125 -15.04 3.85 -2.68
CA GLU A 125 -14.30 4.46 -1.57
C GLU A 125 -13.32 3.50 -0.87
N ALA A 126 -13.49 2.18 -1.06
CA ALA A 126 -12.61 1.15 -0.53
C ALA A 126 -11.36 0.91 -1.40
N VAL A 127 -11.25 1.56 -2.56
CA VAL A 127 -10.19 1.26 -3.53
C VAL A 127 -9.27 2.44 -3.73
N GLY A 128 -8.01 2.22 -3.48
CA GLY A 128 -6.92 3.13 -3.79
C GLY A 128 -5.99 2.54 -4.86
N SER A 129 -4.83 3.16 -5.02
CA SER A 129 -3.79 2.66 -5.92
C SER A 129 -2.40 2.91 -5.36
N PHE A 130 -1.46 2.07 -5.74
CA PHE A 130 -0.04 2.23 -5.43
C PHE A 130 0.80 1.97 -6.66
N THR A 131 2.01 2.53 -6.69
CA THR A 131 2.97 2.30 -7.76
C THR A 131 3.95 1.21 -7.35
N HIS A 132 4.06 0.19 -8.17
CA HIS A 132 5.10 -0.83 -8.05
C HIS A 132 6.26 -0.48 -8.96
N TYR A 133 7.46 -0.46 -8.40
CA TYR A 133 8.69 -0.21 -9.13
C TYR A 133 9.35 -1.55 -9.46
N GLY A 134 9.37 -1.88 -10.75
CA GLY A 134 9.98 -3.10 -11.28
C GLY A 134 11.50 -3.03 -11.37
N GLU A 135 12.06 -3.74 -12.34
CA GLU A 135 13.48 -3.77 -12.59
C GLU A 135 14.01 -2.42 -13.08
N GLU A 136 15.29 -2.17 -12.83
CA GLU A 136 15.99 -0.99 -13.32
C GLU A 136 16.06 -1.04 -14.86
N LEU A 137 15.56 0.01 -15.51
CA LEU A 137 15.64 0.13 -16.95
C LEU A 137 17.07 0.52 -17.34
N GLN A 138 17.71 -0.28 -18.19
CA GLN A 138 19.02 0.03 -18.76
C GLN A 138 18.88 1.16 -19.79
N GLY A 139 19.32 2.36 -19.42
CA GLY A 139 19.28 3.51 -20.30
C GLY A 139 20.06 4.70 -19.72
N PRO A 140 20.21 5.79 -20.50
CA PRO A 140 20.85 6.99 -19.99
C PRO A 140 19.99 7.54 -18.83
N THR A 141 20.62 7.71 -17.67
CA THR A 141 20.01 8.39 -16.53
C THR A 141 19.78 9.86 -16.88
N VAL A 142 18.55 10.33 -16.76
CA VAL A 142 18.25 11.76 -16.84
C VAL A 142 18.47 12.33 -15.43
N ASP A 143 19.35 13.30 -15.30
CA ASP A 143 19.70 13.97 -14.03
C ASP A 143 20.21 13.04 -12.90
N GLY A 144 20.88 11.93 -13.25
CA GLY A 144 21.45 10.99 -12.27
C GLY A 144 20.42 10.14 -11.54
N ASN A 145 19.20 10.06 -12.04
CA ASN A 145 18.14 9.19 -11.51
C ASN A 145 18.11 7.87 -12.28
N GLU A 146 18.06 6.77 -11.55
CA GLU A 146 17.80 5.45 -12.11
C GLU A 146 16.37 5.40 -12.65
N LEU A 147 16.21 5.03 -13.91
CA LEU A 147 14.90 4.76 -14.49
C LEU A 147 14.48 3.34 -14.10
N ARG A 148 13.24 3.20 -13.62
CA ARG A 148 12.63 1.91 -13.32
C ARG A 148 11.29 1.79 -14.03
N GLU A 149 10.92 0.55 -14.32
CA GLU A 149 9.57 0.26 -14.80
C GLU A 149 8.57 0.56 -13.68
N GLU A 150 7.59 1.41 -13.97
CA GLU A 150 6.52 1.77 -13.05
C GLU A 150 5.22 1.09 -13.47
N THR A 151 4.63 0.31 -12.60
CA THR A 151 3.32 -0.28 -12.80
C THR A 151 2.37 0.15 -11.68
N ARG A 152 1.21 0.67 -12.05
CA ARG A 152 0.21 1.09 -11.09
C ARG A 152 -0.78 -0.04 -10.84
N TYR A 153 -0.88 -0.46 -9.59
CA TYR A 153 -1.83 -1.45 -9.11
C TYR A 153 -2.88 -0.82 -8.21
N LEU A 154 -4.04 -1.48 -8.11
CA LEU A 154 -5.08 -1.15 -7.15
C LEU A 154 -4.81 -1.84 -5.81
N ASN A 155 -5.22 -1.19 -4.72
CA ASN A 155 -5.26 -1.76 -3.39
C ASN A 155 -6.67 -1.63 -2.78
N VAL A 156 -6.94 -2.37 -1.72
CA VAL A 156 -8.24 -2.41 -1.05
C VAL A 156 -8.07 -2.03 0.41
N ASP A 157 -8.89 -1.07 0.86
CA ASP A 157 -9.13 -0.82 2.28
C ASP A 157 -10.14 -1.84 2.82
N TYR A 158 -9.66 -2.86 3.50
CA TYR A 158 -10.49 -3.89 4.10
C TYR A 158 -11.38 -3.38 5.25
N ALA A 159 -11.06 -2.26 5.89
CA ALA A 159 -11.92 -1.62 6.88
C ALA A 159 -13.18 -1.05 6.22
N ALA A 160 -13.05 -0.45 5.03
CA ALA A 160 -14.20 0.00 4.24
C ALA A 160 -15.08 -1.17 3.78
N VAL A 161 -14.48 -2.28 3.35
CA VAL A 161 -15.22 -3.53 3.05
C VAL A 161 -15.95 -4.06 4.28
N THR A 162 -15.34 -3.99 5.46
CA THR A 162 -16.01 -4.35 6.74
C THR A 162 -17.21 -3.45 6.99
N GLY A 163 -17.13 -2.15 6.71
CA GLY A 163 -18.26 -1.21 6.79
C GLY A 163 -19.45 -1.63 5.89
N LEU A 164 -19.14 -2.03 4.65
CA LEU A 164 -20.14 -2.59 3.74
C LEU A 164 -20.78 -3.86 4.30
N LEU A 165 -19.99 -4.80 4.83
CA LEU A 165 -20.49 -6.06 5.41
C LEU A 165 -21.40 -5.81 6.63
N VAL A 166 -21.09 -4.84 7.48
CA VAL A 166 -21.95 -4.42 8.60
C VAL A 166 -23.31 -3.96 8.09
N GLN A 167 -23.32 -3.14 7.03
CA GLN A 167 -24.58 -2.64 6.47
C GLN A 167 -25.37 -3.75 5.76
N VAL A 168 -24.71 -4.67 5.05
CA VAL A 168 -25.34 -5.88 4.48
C VAL A 168 -26.03 -6.71 5.57
N ALA A 169 -25.34 -6.94 6.68
CA ALA A 169 -25.91 -7.68 7.81
C ALA A 169 -27.17 -6.98 8.35
N ARG A 170 -27.14 -5.66 8.54
CA ARG A 170 -28.28 -4.87 9.01
C ARG A 170 -29.47 -4.90 8.05
N GLU A 171 -29.24 -4.75 6.74
CA GLU A 171 -30.31 -4.84 5.74
C GLU A 171 -30.93 -6.25 5.68
N THR A 172 -30.10 -7.28 5.87
CA THR A 172 -30.55 -8.68 5.88
C THR A 172 -31.39 -8.96 7.13
N ASP A 173 -30.92 -8.53 8.30
CA ASP A 173 -31.66 -8.66 9.58
C ASP A 173 -33.03 -7.98 9.49
N GLY A 174 -33.07 -6.75 8.97
CA GLY A 174 -34.34 -6.03 8.78
C GLY A 174 -35.33 -6.73 7.85
N ARG A 175 -34.85 -7.43 6.79
CA ARG A 175 -35.72 -8.21 5.89
C ARG A 175 -36.22 -9.48 6.56
N VAL A 176 -35.38 -10.17 7.32
CA VAL A 176 -35.78 -11.39 8.04
C VAL A 176 -36.82 -11.06 9.15
N THR A 177 -36.65 -9.94 9.84
CA THR A 177 -37.57 -9.52 10.90
C THR A 177 -38.95 -9.08 10.35
N ALA A 178 -39.05 -8.69 9.08
CA ALA A 178 -40.28 -8.27 8.42
C ALA A 178 -41.08 -9.43 7.80
N LEU A 179 -40.60 -10.67 7.89
CA LEU A 179 -41.28 -11.91 7.46
C LEU A 179 -42.13 -12.49 8.60
#